data_156c3a5337833c12f4896f1a9f7326ee
#
_entry.id   156c3a5337833c12f4896f1a9f7326ee
#
_cell.length_a   1.000
_cell.length_b   1.000
_cell.length_c   1.000
_cell.angle_alpha   90.00
_cell.angle_beta   90.00
_cell.angle_gamma   90.00
#
_symmetry.space_group_name_H-M   'P 1'
#
loop_
_entity.id
_entity.type
_entity.pdbx_description
1 polymer ?
#
loop_
_entity_poly.entity_id
_entity_poly.type
_entity_poly.pdbx_seq_one_letter_code
_entity_poly.pdbx_strand_id
1 'polypeptide(L)'
;MINAPSAAAVCALCFFAGIQQEKPEDKPQEKPSCPMHEQQKISPEEQHQEGVVQRGDRVMGFSHERTAHHFLLYSDGGAIEVEANDAQDTASRDAIRSHLGHIVTLFAAGDFSAPMLIHAQNPPGTEEMKRLRETIRYKLENTERGARIRITTKNVEAVHAVHKFLRFQIADHLTGDPTEITKAP
;
A
#
# COMPACT_ATOMS: atom_id res chain seq x y z
N MET A 1 63.98 11.32 -37.98
CA MET A 1 65.24 12.12 -37.86
C MET A 1 65.42 12.22 -36.35
N ILE A 2 66.23 11.31 -35.73
CA ILE A 2 67.63 11.57 -35.34
C ILE A 2 67.64 12.72 -34.31
N ASN A 3 67.97 12.55 -33.03
CA ASN A 3 69.18 12.06 -32.41
C ASN A 3 69.00 12.01 -30.85
N ALA A 4 69.53 11.00 -30.22
CA ALA A 4 70.17 11.11 -28.91
C ALA A 4 71.67 11.49 -29.15
N PRO A 5 72.45 11.91 -28.18
CA PRO A 5 73.06 11.10 -27.12
C PRO A 5 73.34 11.89 -25.83
N SER A 6 73.70 11.38 -24.77
CA SER A 6 74.88 10.67 -24.25
C SER A 6 75.22 11.17 -22.83
N ALA A 7 75.33 10.25 -21.96
CA ALA A 7 76.22 9.99 -20.83
C ALA A 7 77.10 11.08 -20.22
N ALA A 8 77.14 11.13 -18.89
CA ALA A 8 78.38 11.13 -18.11
C ALA A 8 78.15 10.68 -16.65
N ALA A 9 78.90 9.66 -16.30
CA ALA A 9 79.06 9.17 -14.94
C ALA A 9 80.02 10.04 -14.17
N VAL A 10 79.75 10.29 -12.86
CA VAL A 10 80.80 10.54 -11.89
C VAL A 10 80.47 9.86 -10.57
N CYS A 11 81.40 9.03 -10.15
CA CYS A 11 81.53 8.30 -8.94
C CYS A 11 82.03 9.20 -7.82
N ALA A 12 81.51 9.11 -6.60
CA ALA A 12 82.35 9.26 -5.36
C ALA A 12 81.57 9.04 -4.08
N LEU A 13 81.89 7.97 -3.43
CA LEU A 13 82.30 7.84 -2.02
C LEU A 13 81.26 8.02 -0.90
N CYS A 14 80.97 6.91 -0.33
CA CYS A 14 80.77 6.48 1.08
C CYS A 14 80.78 7.55 2.19
N PHE A 15 79.75 7.61 2.97
CA PHE A 15 79.78 7.79 4.38
C PHE A 15 78.76 6.91 5.05
N PHE A 16 79.20 5.90 5.79
CA PHE A 16 78.39 5.10 6.75
C PHE A 16 78.07 6.00 7.93
N ALA A 17 76.79 6.31 8.12
CA ALA A 17 76.26 6.73 9.41
C ALA A 17 75.11 5.78 9.74
N GLY A 18 75.32 4.98 10.76
CA GLY A 18 74.32 4.05 11.28
C GLY A 18 73.13 4.77 11.82
N ILE A 19 72.02 4.52 11.20
CA ILE A 19 70.71 4.95 11.72
C ILE A 19 70.07 3.66 12.30
N GLN A 20 69.90 3.67 13.62
CA GLN A 20 69.14 2.68 14.34
C GLN A 20 67.69 2.72 13.81
N GLN A 21 67.24 1.59 13.30
CA GLN A 21 65.84 1.39 12.99
C GLN A 21 65.06 1.22 14.30
N GLU A 22 64.33 2.27 14.67
CA GLU A 22 63.24 2.16 15.61
C GLU A 22 62.14 1.33 14.97
N LYS A 23 61.79 0.26 15.66
CA LYS A 23 60.68 -0.62 15.33
C LYS A 23 59.38 0.18 15.43
N PRO A 24 58.52 0.24 14.38
CA PRO A 24 57.22 0.87 14.52
C PRO A 24 56.35 0.12 15.52
N GLU A 25 55.90 0.80 16.55
CA GLU A 25 54.86 0.32 17.44
C GLU A 25 53.60 0.06 16.65
N ASP A 26 53.15 -1.17 16.73
CA ASP A 26 51.87 -1.63 16.17
C ASP A 26 50.71 -1.00 16.96
N LYS A 27 50.23 0.15 16.48
CA LYS A 27 48.98 0.74 16.97
C LYS A 27 47.81 -0.12 16.45
N PRO A 28 46.91 -0.59 17.33
CA PRO A 28 45.72 -1.30 16.88
C PRO A 28 44.93 -0.43 15.88
N GLN A 29 44.82 -0.86 14.63
CA GLN A 29 43.92 -0.26 13.67
C GLN A 29 42.49 -0.49 14.18
N GLU A 30 41.87 0.57 14.67
CA GLU A 30 40.40 0.60 14.81
C GLU A 30 39.80 0.31 13.44
N LYS A 31 39.17 -0.87 13.32
CA LYS A 31 38.35 -1.19 12.16
C LYS A 31 37.27 -0.13 12.05
N PRO A 32 37.07 0.51 10.89
CA PRO A 32 35.93 1.38 10.72
C PRO A 32 34.66 0.55 10.97
N SER A 33 33.96 0.87 12.05
CA SER A 33 32.61 0.37 12.28
C SER A 33 31.76 0.93 11.15
N CYS A 34 31.36 0.06 10.21
CA CYS A 34 30.28 0.40 9.30
C CYS A 34 29.10 0.83 10.16
N PRO A 35 28.49 2.00 9.92
CA PRO A 35 27.24 2.30 10.56
C PRO A 35 26.26 1.20 10.14
N MET A 36 25.96 0.30 11.08
CA MET A 36 24.84 -0.60 10.90
C MET A 36 23.64 0.32 10.68
N HIS A 37 23.10 0.28 9.47
CA HIS A 37 21.78 0.82 9.18
C HIS A 37 20.86 0.16 10.20
N GLU A 38 20.45 0.91 11.19
CA GLU A 38 19.41 0.53 12.11
C GLU A 38 18.16 0.41 11.23
N GLN A 39 17.91 -0.81 10.75
CA GLN A 39 16.67 -1.12 10.05
C GLN A 39 15.56 -0.85 11.07
N GLN A 40 14.91 0.30 10.93
CA GLN A 40 13.69 0.58 11.67
C GLN A 40 12.76 -0.61 11.46
N LYS A 41 12.54 -1.38 12.52
CA LYS A 41 11.57 -2.47 12.49
C LYS A 41 10.20 -1.83 12.36
N ILE A 42 9.65 -1.87 11.15
CA ILE A 42 8.28 -1.49 10.88
C ILE A 42 7.38 -2.35 11.77
N SER A 43 6.42 -1.75 12.46
CA SER A 43 5.50 -2.49 13.32
C SER A 43 4.63 -3.46 12.52
N PRO A 44 4.08 -4.53 13.12
CA PRO A 44 3.17 -5.43 12.43
C PRO A 44 1.95 -4.72 11.83
N GLU A 45 1.46 -3.65 12.47
CA GLU A 45 0.35 -2.85 11.98
C GLU A 45 0.74 -2.04 10.74
N GLU A 46 1.91 -1.40 10.74
CA GLU A 46 2.44 -0.69 9.56
C GLU A 46 2.66 -1.66 8.39
N GLN A 47 3.21 -2.86 8.65
CA GLN A 47 3.37 -3.89 7.62
C GLN A 47 2.04 -4.35 7.03
N HIS A 48 1.00 -4.49 7.88
CA HIS A 48 -0.33 -4.82 7.42
C HIS A 48 -0.89 -3.73 6.52
N GLN A 49 -0.80 -2.45 6.93
CA GLN A 49 -1.29 -1.31 6.17
C GLN A 49 -0.57 -1.14 4.82
N GLU A 50 0.75 -1.23 4.79
CA GLU A 50 1.50 -1.26 3.53
C GLU A 50 1.03 -2.39 2.62
N GLY A 51 0.76 -3.56 3.19
CA GLY A 51 0.23 -4.71 2.46
C GLY A 51 -1.16 -4.46 1.88
N VAL A 52 -2.07 -3.85 2.64
CA VAL A 52 -3.43 -3.48 2.18
C VAL A 52 -3.32 -2.52 0.98
N VAL A 53 -2.51 -1.48 1.10
CA VAL A 53 -2.27 -0.50 0.05
C VAL A 53 -1.73 -1.15 -1.22
N GLN A 54 -0.64 -1.91 -1.13
CA GLN A 54 0.01 -2.53 -2.30
C GLN A 54 -0.89 -3.55 -3.01
N ARG A 55 -1.62 -4.37 -2.24
CA ARG A 55 -2.56 -5.33 -2.80
C ARG A 55 -3.78 -4.62 -3.37
N GLY A 56 -4.26 -3.56 -2.68
CA GLY A 56 -5.36 -2.71 -3.12
C GLY A 56 -5.10 -2.12 -4.50
N ASP A 57 -4.02 -1.37 -4.67
CA ASP A 57 -3.65 -0.74 -5.95
C ASP A 57 -3.58 -1.77 -7.10
N ARG A 58 -3.06 -2.96 -6.81
CA ARG A 58 -2.96 -4.04 -7.81
C ARG A 58 -4.32 -4.65 -8.16
N VAL A 59 -5.19 -4.88 -7.18
CA VAL A 59 -6.50 -5.50 -7.39
C VAL A 59 -7.49 -4.51 -8.00
N MET A 60 -7.44 -3.25 -7.55
CA MET A 60 -8.35 -2.20 -8.01
C MET A 60 -7.96 -1.62 -9.37
N GLY A 61 -6.66 -1.60 -9.69
CA GLY A 61 -6.14 -1.05 -10.95
C GLY A 61 -6.04 0.47 -10.99
N PHE A 62 -6.11 1.13 -9.82
CA PHE A 62 -5.88 2.57 -9.64
C PHE A 62 -5.17 2.83 -8.31
N SER A 63 -4.54 4.01 -8.18
CA SER A 63 -3.75 4.35 -7.00
C SER A 63 -4.61 4.90 -5.86
N HIS A 64 -4.39 4.38 -4.64
CA HIS A 64 -4.97 4.91 -3.41
C HIS A 64 -4.57 6.37 -3.13
N GLU A 65 -3.37 6.82 -3.55
CA GLU A 65 -2.92 8.20 -3.37
C GLU A 65 -3.73 9.20 -4.21
N ARG A 66 -4.33 8.75 -5.30
CA ARG A 66 -5.08 9.57 -6.25
C ARG A 66 -6.59 9.46 -6.07
N THR A 67 -7.04 8.63 -5.13
CA THR A 67 -8.46 8.33 -4.92
C THR A 67 -8.81 8.35 -3.44
N ALA A 68 -10.06 8.64 -3.12
CA ALA A 68 -10.63 8.54 -1.79
C ALA A 68 -11.68 7.44 -1.75
N HIS A 69 -11.67 6.65 -0.69
CA HIS A 69 -12.67 5.62 -0.41
C HIS A 69 -13.53 6.06 0.77
N HIS A 70 -14.84 5.85 0.65
CA HIS A 70 -15.80 6.09 1.71
C HIS A 70 -16.73 4.90 1.89
N PHE A 71 -16.98 4.53 3.14
CA PHE A 71 -17.86 3.43 3.52
C PHE A 71 -18.97 3.97 4.43
N LEU A 72 -20.19 3.95 3.93
CA LEU A 72 -21.32 4.63 4.54
C LEU A 72 -22.33 3.60 5.05
N LEU A 73 -22.73 3.72 6.33
CA LEU A 73 -23.71 2.84 6.95
C LEU A 73 -25.10 3.48 6.92
N TYR A 74 -26.07 2.78 6.30
CA TYR A 74 -27.47 3.22 6.23
C TYR A 74 -28.40 2.23 6.89
N SER A 75 -29.57 2.69 7.34
CA SER A 75 -30.56 1.87 8.03
C SER A 75 -31.05 0.65 7.23
N ASP A 76 -30.87 0.65 5.90
CA ASP A 76 -31.25 -0.42 4.99
C ASP A 76 -30.07 -1.13 4.31
N GLY A 77 -28.85 -0.93 4.84
CA GLY A 77 -27.60 -1.47 4.28
C GLY A 77 -26.46 -0.47 4.33
N GLY A 78 -26.01 0.05 3.17
CA GLY A 78 -24.92 1.01 3.14
C GLY A 78 -24.45 1.37 1.73
N ALA A 79 -23.24 1.95 1.65
CA ALA A 79 -22.60 2.23 0.37
C ALA A 79 -21.08 2.13 0.46
N ILE A 80 -20.46 1.81 -0.66
CA ILE A 80 -19.04 1.96 -0.94
C ILE A 80 -18.92 3.02 -2.02
N GLU A 81 -18.21 4.11 -1.74
CA GLU A 81 -17.99 5.19 -2.69
C GLU A 81 -16.51 5.38 -2.91
N VAL A 82 -16.10 5.53 -4.16
CA VAL A 82 -14.72 5.80 -4.54
C VAL A 82 -14.71 6.94 -5.53
N GLU A 83 -13.88 7.94 -5.27
CA GLU A 83 -13.73 9.11 -6.12
C GLU A 83 -12.26 9.46 -6.37
N ALA A 84 -11.97 9.98 -7.56
CA ALA A 84 -10.68 10.61 -7.85
C ALA A 84 -10.54 11.90 -7.03
N ASN A 85 -9.35 12.14 -6.45
CA ASN A 85 -9.06 13.35 -5.68
C ASN A 85 -9.10 14.61 -6.56
N ASP A 86 -8.63 14.49 -7.82
CA ASP A 86 -8.69 15.55 -8.81
C ASP A 86 -9.85 15.31 -9.78
N ALA A 87 -10.73 16.29 -9.90
CA ALA A 87 -11.86 16.26 -10.83
C ALA A 87 -11.45 16.14 -12.31
N GLN A 88 -10.23 16.54 -12.66
CA GLN A 88 -9.67 16.41 -14.00
C GLN A 88 -9.03 15.03 -14.25
N ASP A 89 -8.87 14.19 -13.23
CA ASP A 89 -8.33 12.85 -13.38
C ASP A 89 -9.38 11.87 -13.94
N THR A 90 -9.65 12.01 -15.22
CA THR A 90 -10.60 11.16 -15.93
C THR A 90 -10.15 9.71 -16.00
N ALA A 91 -8.84 9.46 -15.99
CA ALA A 91 -8.28 8.10 -16.02
C ALA A 91 -8.61 7.33 -14.74
N SER A 92 -8.37 7.93 -13.56
CA SER A 92 -8.76 7.32 -12.28
C SER A 92 -10.27 7.17 -12.17
N ARG A 93 -11.06 8.19 -12.55
CA ARG A 93 -12.52 8.10 -12.58
C ARG A 93 -13.03 6.91 -13.39
N ASP A 94 -12.51 6.71 -14.58
CA ASP A 94 -12.98 5.66 -15.49
C ASP A 94 -12.51 4.26 -15.00
N ALA A 95 -11.32 4.16 -14.42
CA ALA A 95 -10.85 2.95 -13.76
C ALA A 95 -11.71 2.58 -12.53
N ILE A 96 -12.09 3.55 -11.69
CA ILE A 96 -13.00 3.37 -10.56
C ILE A 96 -14.34 2.80 -11.04
N ARG A 97 -14.95 3.42 -12.06
CA ARG A 97 -16.24 2.98 -12.59
C ARG A 97 -16.21 1.55 -13.12
N SER A 98 -15.15 1.21 -13.83
CA SER A 98 -14.92 -0.15 -14.34
C SER A 98 -14.77 -1.15 -13.20
N HIS A 99 -13.92 -0.84 -12.21
CA HIS A 99 -13.69 -1.71 -11.07
C HIS A 99 -14.95 -1.92 -10.23
N LEU A 100 -15.62 -0.85 -9.82
CA LEU A 100 -16.85 -0.96 -9.01
C LEU A 100 -17.98 -1.68 -9.75
N GLY A 101 -18.06 -1.53 -11.07
CA GLY A 101 -19.00 -2.32 -11.89
C GLY A 101 -18.70 -3.82 -11.83
N HIS A 102 -17.42 -4.20 -11.84
CA HIS A 102 -16.99 -5.59 -11.65
C HIS A 102 -17.32 -6.09 -10.23
N ILE A 103 -17.03 -5.28 -9.21
CA ILE A 103 -17.34 -5.61 -7.81
C ILE A 103 -18.83 -5.86 -7.59
N VAL A 104 -19.71 -5.05 -8.18
CA VAL A 104 -21.17 -5.30 -8.12
C VAL A 104 -21.52 -6.70 -8.62
N THR A 105 -20.91 -7.13 -9.73
CA THR A 105 -21.16 -8.46 -10.30
C THR A 105 -20.68 -9.57 -9.38
N LEU A 106 -19.47 -9.44 -8.81
CA LEU A 106 -18.90 -10.41 -7.87
C LEU A 106 -19.75 -10.50 -6.60
N PHE A 107 -20.07 -9.37 -5.98
CA PHE A 107 -20.84 -9.35 -4.73
C PHE A 107 -22.26 -9.90 -4.91
N ALA A 108 -22.92 -9.62 -6.04
CA ALA A 108 -24.22 -10.20 -6.35
C ALA A 108 -24.15 -11.73 -6.52
N ALA A 109 -23.03 -12.26 -6.99
CA ALA A 109 -22.77 -13.70 -7.04
C ALA A 109 -22.34 -14.29 -5.67
N GLY A 110 -22.12 -13.46 -4.65
CA GLY A 110 -21.61 -13.87 -3.34
C GLY A 110 -20.10 -14.14 -3.35
N ASP A 111 -19.39 -13.58 -4.30
CA ASP A 111 -17.92 -13.65 -4.40
C ASP A 111 -17.29 -12.41 -3.75
N PHE A 112 -16.60 -12.63 -2.63
CA PHE A 112 -15.87 -11.62 -1.87
C PHE A 112 -14.34 -11.84 -1.94
N SER A 113 -13.86 -12.51 -3.00
CA SER A 113 -12.43 -12.78 -3.19
C SER A 113 -11.59 -11.50 -3.32
N ALA A 114 -12.12 -10.45 -3.96
CA ALA A 114 -11.41 -9.18 -4.11
C ALA A 114 -11.07 -8.52 -2.75
N PRO A 115 -12.03 -8.26 -1.84
CA PRO A 115 -11.68 -7.75 -0.51
C PRO A 115 -10.84 -8.74 0.32
N MET A 116 -11.06 -10.04 0.21
CA MET A 116 -10.21 -11.05 0.86
C MET A 116 -8.74 -10.94 0.41
N LEU A 117 -8.48 -10.75 -0.88
CA LEU A 117 -7.13 -10.58 -1.41
C LEU A 117 -6.49 -9.27 -0.94
N ILE A 118 -7.24 -8.17 -0.91
CA ILE A 118 -6.75 -6.86 -0.45
C ILE A 118 -6.33 -6.93 1.01
N HIS A 119 -7.19 -7.47 1.87
CA HIS A 119 -7.01 -7.51 3.32
C HIS A 119 -6.19 -8.71 3.82
N ALA A 120 -5.87 -9.68 2.94
CA ALA A 120 -5.23 -10.96 3.28
C ALA A 120 -5.98 -11.75 4.38
N GLN A 121 -7.29 -11.51 4.50
CA GLN A 121 -8.19 -12.20 5.42
C GLN A 121 -9.64 -12.08 4.92
N ASN A 122 -10.52 -12.94 5.44
CA ASN A 122 -11.96 -12.82 5.17
C ASN A 122 -12.53 -11.64 5.98
N PRO A 123 -13.03 -10.57 5.33
CA PRO A 123 -13.64 -9.47 6.05
C PRO A 123 -14.90 -9.95 6.81
N PRO A 124 -15.12 -9.49 8.06
CA PRO A 124 -16.31 -9.82 8.83
C PRO A 124 -17.60 -9.50 8.07
N GLY A 125 -18.58 -10.40 8.14
CA GLY A 125 -19.89 -10.25 7.48
C GLY A 125 -19.98 -10.86 6.08
N THR A 126 -18.86 -11.15 5.42
CA THR A 126 -18.86 -11.67 4.04
C THR A 126 -19.50 -13.05 3.90
N GLU A 127 -19.32 -13.93 4.88
CA GLU A 127 -19.95 -15.27 4.84
C GLU A 127 -21.48 -15.17 4.97
N GLU A 128 -21.99 -14.30 5.85
CA GLU A 128 -23.42 -14.05 5.98
C GLU A 128 -23.97 -13.35 4.72
N MET A 129 -23.25 -12.35 4.15
CA MET A 129 -23.64 -11.70 2.92
C MET A 129 -23.70 -12.70 1.75
N LYS A 130 -22.74 -13.62 1.65
CA LYS A 130 -22.73 -14.71 0.66
C LYS A 130 -23.94 -15.63 0.83
N ARG A 131 -24.22 -16.05 2.04
CA ARG A 131 -25.38 -16.92 2.36
C ARG A 131 -26.71 -16.24 2.05
N LEU A 132 -26.80 -14.93 2.29
CA LEU A 132 -28.02 -14.12 2.15
C LEU A 132 -28.08 -13.35 0.83
N ARG A 133 -27.20 -13.64 -0.14
CA ARG A 133 -27.00 -12.85 -1.38
C ARG A 133 -28.31 -12.55 -2.13
N GLU A 134 -29.24 -13.50 -2.17
CA GLU A 134 -30.54 -13.33 -2.86
C GLU A 134 -31.42 -12.23 -2.24
N THR A 135 -31.14 -11.84 -0.98
CA THR A 135 -31.86 -10.79 -0.28
C THR A 135 -31.17 -9.42 -0.36
N ILE A 136 -29.94 -9.37 -0.89
CA ILE A 136 -29.14 -8.15 -0.98
C ILE A 136 -29.16 -7.65 -2.42
N ARG A 137 -29.30 -6.34 -2.60
CA ARG A 137 -29.20 -5.68 -3.89
C ARG A 137 -28.00 -4.75 -3.92
N TYR A 138 -27.24 -4.84 -4.99
CA TYR A 138 -26.10 -3.98 -5.28
C TYR A 138 -26.42 -3.17 -6.53
N LYS A 139 -26.28 -1.84 -6.44
CA LYS A 139 -26.52 -0.92 -7.56
C LYS A 139 -25.32 -0.04 -7.76
N LEU A 140 -24.75 -0.04 -8.97
CA LEU A 140 -23.73 0.92 -9.35
C LEU A 140 -24.38 2.27 -9.66
N GLU A 141 -23.84 3.34 -9.10
CA GLU A 141 -24.22 4.72 -9.35
C GLU A 141 -22.96 5.51 -9.69
N ASN A 142 -22.92 6.08 -10.90
CA ASN A 142 -21.80 6.93 -11.27
C ASN A 142 -21.90 8.28 -10.54
N THR A 143 -20.79 8.75 -9.97
CA THR A 143 -20.63 10.11 -9.46
C THR A 143 -19.85 10.96 -10.45
N GLU A 144 -19.69 12.25 -10.17
CA GLU A 144 -18.90 13.14 -11.01
C GLU A 144 -17.45 12.67 -11.16
N ARG A 145 -16.82 12.25 -10.04
CA ARG A 145 -15.41 11.89 -9.97
C ARG A 145 -15.13 10.39 -9.84
N GLY A 146 -16.17 9.55 -9.86
CA GLY A 146 -16.00 8.11 -9.66
C GLY A 146 -17.31 7.34 -9.74
N ALA A 147 -17.56 6.50 -8.74
CA ALA A 147 -18.78 5.73 -8.61
C ALA A 147 -19.06 5.32 -7.16
N ARG A 148 -20.31 4.90 -6.93
CA ARG A 148 -20.80 4.37 -5.67
C ARG A 148 -21.48 3.02 -5.90
N ILE A 149 -21.25 2.07 -5.03
CA ILE A 149 -22.07 0.86 -4.91
C ILE A 149 -23.06 1.07 -3.77
N ARG A 150 -24.34 1.22 -4.09
CA ARG A 150 -25.42 1.24 -3.12
C ARG A 150 -25.82 -0.19 -2.78
N ILE A 151 -25.78 -0.56 -1.49
CA ILE A 151 -26.09 -1.89 -0.95
C ILE A 151 -27.41 -1.77 -0.18
N THR A 152 -28.43 -2.52 -0.57
CA THR A 152 -29.76 -2.45 0.07
C THR A 152 -30.30 -3.84 0.36
N THR A 153 -31.00 -3.97 1.47
CA THR A 153 -31.73 -5.19 1.84
C THR A 153 -32.87 -4.88 2.82
N LYS A 154 -33.91 -5.73 2.81
CA LYS A 154 -34.97 -5.73 3.80
C LYS A 154 -34.75 -6.80 4.88
N ASN A 155 -33.74 -7.66 4.73
CA ASN A 155 -33.40 -8.70 5.68
C ASN A 155 -32.53 -8.12 6.78
N VAL A 156 -33.00 -8.15 8.02
CA VAL A 156 -32.28 -7.57 9.19
C VAL A 156 -30.90 -8.22 9.40
N GLU A 157 -30.80 -9.54 9.22
CA GLU A 157 -29.52 -10.23 9.35
C GLU A 157 -28.54 -9.78 8.27
N ALA A 158 -29.00 -9.60 7.04
CA ALA A 158 -28.19 -9.07 5.96
C ALA A 158 -27.75 -7.61 6.19
N VAL A 159 -28.62 -6.75 6.77
CA VAL A 159 -28.22 -5.40 7.20
C VAL A 159 -27.05 -5.47 8.19
N HIS A 160 -27.15 -6.32 9.21
CA HIS A 160 -26.09 -6.47 10.20
C HIS A 160 -24.77 -7.00 9.55
N ALA A 161 -24.87 -7.92 8.61
CA ALA A 161 -23.70 -8.44 7.89
C ALA A 161 -23.02 -7.34 7.05
N VAL A 162 -23.82 -6.55 6.31
CA VAL A 162 -23.32 -5.38 5.56
C VAL A 162 -22.63 -4.38 6.48
N HIS A 163 -23.22 -4.08 7.65
CA HIS A 163 -22.61 -3.16 8.60
C HIS A 163 -21.31 -3.69 9.21
N LYS A 164 -21.21 -5.02 9.50
CA LYS A 164 -19.94 -5.62 9.95
C LYS A 164 -18.85 -5.44 8.87
N PHE A 165 -19.21 -5.72 7.63
CA PHE A 165 -18.31 -5.59 6.50
C PHE A 165 -17.83 -4.14 6.31
N LEU A 166 -18.75 -3.17 6.28
CA LEU A 166 -18.40 -1.76 6.08
C LEU A 166 -17.57 -1.18 7.23
N ARG A 167 -17.89 -1.51 8.49
CA ARG A 167 -17.05 -1.08 9.64
C ARG A 167 -15.65 -1.65 9.59
N PHE A 168 -15.49 -2.90 9.14
CA PHE A 168 -14.17 -3.47 8.91
C PHE A 168 -13.43 -2.69 7.83
N GLN A 169 -14.09 -2.36 6.71
CA GLN A 169 -13.49 -1.56 5.65
C GLN A 169 -13.03 -0.19 6.16
N ILE A 170 -13.86 0.52 6.94
CA ILE A 170 -13.50 1.81 7.56
C ILE A 170 -12.23 1.68 8.39
N ALA A 171 -12.17 0.65 9.24
CA ALA A 171 -11.04 0.44 10.14
C ALA A 171 -9.76 0.05 9.40
N ASP A 172 -9.87 -0.87 8.43
CA ASP A 172 -8.70 -1.45 7.75
C ASP A 172 -8.16 -0.54 6.63
N HIS A 173 -8.99 0.30 6.02
CA HIS A 173 -8.56 1.34 5.07
C HIS A 173 -8.24 2.68 5.74
N LEU A 174 -8.45 2.81 7.05
CA LEU A 174 -8.19 4.04 7.83
C LEU A 174 -8.89 5.28 7.23
N THR A 175 -10.10 5.10 6.68
CA THR A 175 -10.81 6.18 5.97
C THR A 175 -11.30 7.29 6.90
N GLY A 176 -11.48 6.99 8.19
CA GLY A 176 -12.04 7.94 9.16
C GLY A 176 -13.54 8.20 9.01
N ASP A 177 -14.24 7.43 8.17
CA ASP A 177 -15.69 7.56 8.01
C ASP A 177 -16.44 7.25 9.31
N PRO A 178 -17.60 7.89 9.54
CA PRO A 178 -18.44 7.60 10.72
C PRO A 178 -18.93 6.16 10.72
N THR A 179 -18.91 5.51 11.89
CA THR A 179 -19.45 4.16 12.10
C THR A 179 -20.91 4.13 12.53
N GLU A 180 -21.52 5.30 12.71
CA GLU A 180 -22.93 5.48 13.04
C GLU A 180 -23.82 5.17 11.85
N ILE A 181 -24.98 4.57 12.14
CA ILE A 181 -25.97 4.26 11.12
C ILE A 181 -26.82 5.49 10.87
N THR A 182 -26.86 5.95 9.63
CA THR A 182 -27.69 7.06 9.22
C THR A 182 -28.97 6.59 8.51
N LYS A 183 -29.95 7.49 8.37
CA LYS A 183 -31.13 7.21 7.57
C LYS A 183 -30.75 6.98 6.12
N ALA A 184 -31.36 5.99 5.48
CA ALA A 184 -31.19 5.76 4.05
C ALA A 184 -31.57 7.00 3.22
N PRO A 185 -30.80 7.34 2.17
CA PRO A 185 -31.08 8.47 1.28
C PRO A 185 -32.32 8.22 0.42
#